data_15202e09ee452ad422e02f6ba6d4a410
#
_entry.id   15202e09ee452ad422e02f6ba6d4a410
#
_cell.length_a   1.000
_cell.length_b   1.000
_cell.length_c   1.000
_cell.angle_alpha   90.00
_cell.angle_beta   90.00
_cell.angle_gamma   90.00
#
_symmetry.space_group_name_H-M   'P 1'
#
loop_
_entity.id
_entity.type
_entity.pdbx_description
1 polymer ?
#
loop_
_entity_poly.entity_id
_entity_poly.type
_entity_poly.pdbx_seq_one_letter_code
_entity_poly.pdbx_strand_id
1 'polypeptide(L)'
;MRPQAEAQPVQPRRDFEAIIRSDPDLMHLLRRLRSIGLPQWRLVAGCLYQTVWNVLTGRPRRTGTKDYDLIYFDAADLSWEAEDAVIQRVAAATTDCLGPVEVRNQTRVHLWFEARFGCAYPQLSCADAALGYYASIVHAVGVRLDDNGALDVVAPFGLDDLFAMVIRPNHALNNAASHDSKAQRAKAIWPEVFVLPWEDEARRPACAAAGNPPP
;
A
#
# COMPACT_ATOMS: atom_id res chain seq x y z
N MET A 1 -14.72 37.88 18.45
CA MET A 1 -14.86 37.08 17.21
C MET A 1 -13.46 36.64 16.81
N ARG A 2 -13.14 35.36 16.94
CA ARG A 2 -11.86 34.81 16.39
C ARG A 2 -12.08 34.55 14.90
N PRO A 3 -11.16 34.94 14.03
CA PRO A 3 -11.26 34.61 12.64
C PRO A 3 -11.24 33.09 12.50
N GLN A 4 -12.21 32.52 11.80
CA GLN A 4 -12.17 31.12 11.36
C GLN A 4 -11.03 31.02 10.37
N ALA A 5 -10.01 30.22 10.69
CA ALA A 5 -8.96 29.89 9.74
C ALA A 5 -9.63 29.17 8.56
N GLU A 6 -9.57 29.78 7.39
CA GLU A 6 -9.97 29.14 6.13
C GLU A 6 -9.11 27.88 5.98
N ALA A 7 -9.76 26.71 5.90
CA ALA A 7 -9.09 25.46 5.65
C ALA A 7 -8.40 25.57 4.27
N GLN A 8 -7.09 25.46 4.25
CA GLN A 8 -6.35 25.45 2.99
C GLN A 8 -6.80 24.24 2.14
N PRO A 9 -6.91 24.40 0.82
CA PRO A 9 -7.30 23.29 -0.03
C PRO A 9 -6.31 22.14 0.14
N VAL A 10 -6.84 20.93 0.34
CA VAL A 10 -6.04 19.71 0.51
C VAL A 10 -5.20 19.52 -0.75
N GLN A 11 -3.89 19.39 -0.58
CA GLN A 11 -2.95 18.98 -1.63
C GLN A 11 -2.50 17.53 -1.29
N PRO A 12 -3.24 16.51 -1.73
CA PRO A 12 -3.15 15.16 -1.16
C PRO A 12 -1.74 14.60 -1.10
N ARG A 13 -0.94 14.83 -2.15
CA ARG A 13 0.44 14.35 -2.18
C ARG A 13 1.33 15.04 -1.15
N ARG A 14 1.26 16.36 -1.09
CA ARG A 14 2.08 17.16 -0.15
C ARG A 14 1.73 16.86 1.30
N ASP A 15 0.43 16.75 1.57
CA ASP A 15 -0.07 16.46 2.92
C ASP A 15 0.29 15.03 3.33
N PHE A 16 0.20 14.06 2.41
CA PHE A 16 0.65 12.69 2.62
C PHE A 16 2.15 12.64 2.97
N GLU A 17 3.00 13.29 2.16
CA GLU A 17 4.45 13.34 2.41
C GLU A 17 4.76 13.99 3.78
N ALA A 18 4.06 15.07 4.14
CA ALA A 18 4.23 15.73 5.43
C ALA A 18 3.84 14.81 6.59
N ILE A 19 2.73 14.08 6.49
CA ILE A 19 2.29 13.12 7.50
C ILE A 19 3.30 11.98 7.66
N ILE A 20 3.74 11.36 6.56
CA ILE A 20 4.72 10.27 6.62
C ILE A 20 6.04 10.76 7.24
N ARG A 21 6.52 11.95 6.85
CA ARG A 21 7.74 12.54 7.42
C ARG A 21 7.61 12.88 8.89
N SER A 22 6.41 13.18 9.38
CA SER A 22 6.17 13.50 10.79
C SER A 22 6.19 12.27 11.70
N ASP A 23 6.14 11.04 11.13
CA ASP A 23 6.22 9.79 11.88
C ASP A 23 7.67 9.33 12.00
N PRO A 24 8.30 9.45 13.19
CA PRO A 24 9.71 9.09 13.37
C PRO A 24 9.97 7.60 13.18
N ASP A 25 9.00 6.74 13.49
CA ASP A 25 9.13 5.29 13.40
C ASP A 25 9.12 4.84 11.93
N LEU A 26 8.19 5.39 11.13
CA LEU A 26 8.20 5.15 9.68
C LEU A 26 9.46 5.69 9.02
N MET A 27 9.90 6.88 9.40
CA MET A 27 11.13 7.46 8.85
C MET A 27 12.37 6.68 9.26
N HIS A 28 12.38 6.11 10.48
CA HIS A 28 13.46 5.22 10.91
C HIS A 28 13.49 3.95 10.05
N LEU A 29 12.34 3.28 9.91
CA LEU A 29 12.21 2.08 9.07
C LEU A 29 12.62 2.36 7.62
N LEU A 30 12.14 3.45 7.01
CA LEU A 30 12.49 3.82 5.64
C LEU A 30 14.00 4.03 5.43
N ARG A 31 14.71 4.60 6.43
CA ARG A 31 16.18 4.72 6.38
C ARG A 31 16.87 3.36 6.46
N ARG A 32 16.37 2.45 7.32
CA ARG A 32 16.87 1.08 7.41
C ARG A 32 16.69 0.34 6.09
N LEU A 33 15.48 0.39 5.53
CA LEU A 33 15.18 -0.27 4.25
C LEU A 33 16.03 0.28 3.10
N ARG A 34 16.24 1.60 3.04
CA ARG A 34 17.13 2.21 2.04
C ARG A 34 18.55 1.67 2.15
N SER A 35 19.08 1.50 3.36
CA SER A 35 20.45 1.01 3.56
C SER A 35 20.66 -0.44 3.12
N ILE A 36 19.58 -1.23 2.98
CA ILE A 36 19.65 -2.61 2.50
C ILE A 36 19.90 -2.65 0.99
N GLY A 37 19.44 -1.63 0.23
CA GLY A 37 19.71 -1.50 -1.19
C GLY A 37 18.98 -2.51 -2.07
N LEU A 38 17.74 -2.92 -1.71
CA LEU A 38 16.94 -3.80 -2.56
C LEU A 38 16.53 -3.10 -3.86
N PRO A 39 16.52 -3.81 -5.00
CA PRO A 39 16.09 -3.21 -6.25
C PRO A 39 14.59 -2.88 -6.21
N GLN A 40 14.23 -1.67 -6.66
CA GLN A 40 12.85 -1.19 -6.79
C GLN A 40 11.99 -1.37 -5.54
N TRP A 41 12.57 -1.33 -4.34
CA TRP A 41 11.81 -1.56 -3.12
C TRP A 41 10.77 -0.48 -2.82
N ARG A 42 9.68 -0.85 -2.15
CA ARG A 42 8.66 0.05 -1.62
C ARG A 42 8.12 -0.49 -0.30
N LEU A 43 7.99 0.39 0.69
CA LEU A 43 7.09 0.18 1.82
C LEU A 43 5.68 0.52 1.34
N VAL A 44 4.68 -0.34 1.61
CA VAL A 44 3.37 -0.23 0.95
C VAL A 44 2.19 -0.41 1.91
N ALA A 45 1.02 -0.04 1.44
CA ALA A 45 -0.30 -0.37 1.99
C ALA A 45 -0.52 0.03 3.47
N GLY A 46 -0.70 -0.97 4.34
CA GLY A 46 -1.26 -0.85 5.68
C GLY A 46 -0.67 0.28 6.51
N CYS A 47 0.63 0.23 6.76
CA CYS A 47 1.32 1.20 7.61
C CYS A 47 1.25 2.65 7.09
N LEU A 48 0.99 2.85 5.80
CA LEU A 48 0.93 4.17 5.19
C LEU A 48 -0.46 4.81 5.34
N TYR A 49 -1.51 4.15 4.82
CA TYR A 49 -2.86 4.71 4.89
C TYR A 49 -3.37 4.77 6.34
N GLN A 50 -3.02 3.80 7.19
CA GLN A 50 -3.38 3.80 8.61
C GLN A 50 -2.73 4.97 9.36
N THR A 51 -1.47 5.30 9.05
CA THR A 51 -0.80 6.47 9.61
C THR A 51 -1.55 7.77 9.27
N VAL A 52 -1.98 7.91 8.02
CA VAL A 52 -2.80 9.09 7.62
C VAL A 52 -4.13 9.09 8.35
N TRP A 53 -4.84 7.96 8.41
CA TRP A 53 -6.13 7.87 9.10
C TRP A 53 -6.02 8.14 10.60
N ASN A 54 -4.93 7.71 11.24
CA ASN A 54 -4.67 8.02 12.65
C ASN A 54 -4.50 9.53 12.87
N VAL A 55 -3.81 10.22 11.97
CA VAL A 55 -3.67 11.69 12.02
C VAL A 55 -5.03 12.38 11.81
N LEU A 56 -5.77 11.98 10.77
CA LEU A 56 -7.08 12.58 10.44
C LEU A 56 -8.11 12.41 11.56
N THR A 57 -8.01 11.32 12.31
CA THR A 57 -8.98 10.97 13.36
C THR A 57 -8.45 11.21 14.78
N GLY A 58 -7.25 11.78 14.93
CA GLY A 58 -6.63 12.06 16.22
C GLY A 58 -6.30 10.80 17.05
N ARG A 59 -6.15 9.64 16.40
CA ARG A 59 -5.80 8.38 17.07
C ARG A 59 -4.30 8.31 17.33
N PRO A 60 -3.89 7.50 18.34
CA PRO A 60 -2.48 7.22 18.59
C PRO A 60 -1.78 6.69 17.33
N ARG A 61 -0.51 7.07 17.16
CA ARG A 61 0.34 6.49 16.09
C ARG A 61 0.28 4.97 16.15
N ARG A 62 0.34 4.32 15.00
CA ARG A 62 0.32 2.86 14.88
C ARG A 62 -1.00 2.16 15.27
N THR A 63 -2.07 2.91 15.59
CA THR A 63 -3.39 2.28 15.74
C THR A 63 -3.69 1.46 14.48
N GLY A 64 -3.98 0.17 14.63
CA GLY A 64 -4.26 -0.75 13.54
C GLY A 64 -3.04 -1.35 12.83
N THR A 65 -1.85 -0.77 12.97
CA THR A 65 -0.62 -1.29 12.32
C THR A 65 -0.12 -2.53 13.05
N LYS A 66 -0.05 -3.66 12.34
CA LYS A 66 0.44 -4.94 12.85
C LYS A 66 1.83 -5.28 12.32
N ASP A 67 2.05 -4.98 11.06
CA ASP A 67 3.20 -5.32 10.25
C ASP A 67 3.51 -4.19 9.26
N TYR A 68 4.63 -4.34 8.58
CA TYR A 68 5.10 -3.41 7.55
C TYR A 68 5.35 -4.18 6.27
N ASP A 69 4.52 -3.97 5.25
CA ASP A 69 4.65 -4.65 3.97
C ASP A 69 5.76 -4.01 3.13
N LEU A 70 6.80 -4.78 2.84
CA LEU A 70 7.91 -4.41 1.95
C LEU A 70 7.82 -5.22 0.66
N ILE A 71 7.68 -4.56 -0.46
CA ILE A 71 7.80 -5.17 -1.77
C ILE A 71 9.13 -4.77 -2.43
N TYR A 72 9.66 -5.64 -3.28
CA TYR A 72 10.80 -5.36 -4.13
C TYR A 72 10.69 -6.14 -5.45
N PHE A 73 11.52 -5.83 -6.41
CA PHE A 73 11.51 -6.50 -7.72
C PHE A 73 12.93 -6.92 -8.10
N ASP A 74 13.19 -8.23 -8.04
CA ASP A 74 14.45 -8.82 -8.47
C ASP A 74 14.17 -10.08 -9.31
N ALA A 75 14.53 -10.02 -10.59
CA ALA A 75 14.31 -11.10 -11.55
C ALA A 75 15.57 -11.96 -11.76
N ALA A 76 16.66 -11.70 -11.04
CA ALA A 76 17.92 -12.42 -11.22
C ALA A 76 17.83 -13.88 -10.75
N ASP A 77 17.12 -14.11 -9.64
CA ASP A 77 16.89 -15.44 -9.10
C ASP A 77 15.46 -15.55 -8.55
N LEU A 78 14.66 -16.44 -9.12
CA LEU A 78 13.27 -16.69 -8.73
C LEU A 78 13.11 -17.86 -7.74
N SER A 79 14.20 -18.38 -7.18
CA SER A 79 14.14 -19.42 -6.16
C SER A 79 13.53 -18.90 -4.86
N TRP A 80 12.96 -19.84 -4.07
CA TRP A 80 12.50 -19.52 -2.72
C TRP A 80 13.67 -19.12 -1.82
N GLU A 81 14.79 -19.77 -1.99
CA GLU A 81 16.02 -19.55 -1.22
C GLU A 81 16.55 -18.12 -1.38
N ALA A 82 16.47 -17.56 -2.59
CA ALA A 82 16.85 -16.17 -2.84
C ALA A 82 15.92 -15.18 -2.13
N GLU A 83 14.59 -15.41 -2.18
CA GLU A 83 13.63 -14.59 -1.44
C GLU A 83 13.80 -14.72 0.06
N ASP A 84 14.00 -15.93 0.59
CA ASP A 84 14.24 -16.18 2.01
C ASP A 84 15.52 -15.47 2.51
N ALA A 85 16.58 -15.50 1.75
CA ALA A 85 17.81 -14.78 2.08
C ALA A 85 17.57 -13.26 2.20
N VAL A 86 16.70 -12.68 1.36
CA VAL A 86 16.28 -11.28 1.47
C VAL A 86 15.43 -11.06 2.71
N ILE A 87 14.47 -11.95 3.01
CA ILE A 87 13.64 -11.89 4.22
C ILE A 87 14.52 -11.87 5.47
N GLN A 88 15.50 -12.77 5.57
CA GLN A 88 16.43 -12.85 6.71
C GLN A 88 17.29 -11.58 6.82
N ARG A 89 17.80 -11.06 5.69
CA ARG A 89 18.59 -9.83 5.66
C ARG A 89 17.77 -8.61 6.12
N VAL A 90 16.51 -8.49 5.69
CA VAL A 90 15.61 -7.42 6.14
C VAL A 90 15.31 -7.57 7.62
N ALA A 91 14.95 -8.77 8.09
CA ALA A 91 14.67 -9.03 9.49
C ALA A 91 15.86 -8.64 10.39
N ALA A 92 17.09 -9.00 10.00
CA ALA A 92 18.29 -8.62 10.73
C ALA A 92 18.55 -7.11 10.75
N ALA A 93 18.24 -6.42 9.65
CA ALA A 93 18.44 -4.97 9.53
C ALA A 93 17.38 -4.12 10.23
N THR A 94 16.25 -4.70 10.61
CA THR A 94 15.09 -3.99 11.18
C THR A 94 14.73 -4.44 12.60
N THR A 95 15.66 -5.07 13.32
CA THR A 95 15.46 -5.55 14.70
C THR A 95 15.15 -4.44 15.71
N ASP A 96 15.54 -3.21 15.41
CA ASP A 96 15.27 -2.02 16.20
C ASP A 96 14.01 -1.25 15.75
N CYS A 97 13.26 -1.79 14.77
CA CYS A 97 11.99 -1.23 14.30
C CYS A 97 10.80 -1.80 15.08
N LEU A 98 9.69 -1.05 15.10
CA LEU A 98 8.54 -1.31 15.99
C LEU A 98 7.56 -2.38 15.46
N GLY A 99 7.97 -3.33 14.66
CA GLY A 99 7.12 -4.42 14.20
C GLY A 99 7.78 -5.24 13.10
N PRO A 100 7.20 -6.40 12.78
CA PRO A 100 7.75 -7.26 11.73
C PRO A 100 7.62 -6.62 10.35
N VAL A 101 8.63 -6.83 9.52
CA VAL A 101 8.60 -6.45 8.10
C VAL A 101 8.31 -7.69 7.28
N GLU A 102 7.15 -7.72 6.60
CA GLU A 102 6.81 -8.76 5.65
C GLU A 102 7.37 -8.42 4.26
N VAL A 103 8.21 -9.29 3.72
CA VAL A 103 8.95 -9.04 2.48
C VAL A 103 8.40 -9.91 1.36
N ARG A 104 8.20 -9.32 0.17
CA ARG A 104 7.74 -10.07 -1.02
C ARG A 104 8.46 -9.59 -2.28
N ASN A 105 9.06 -10.55 -2.99
CA ASN A 105 9.58 -10.32 -4.34
C ASN A 105 8.44 -10.34 -5.35
N GLN A 106 8.16 -9.22 -6.00
CA GLN A 106 7.03 -9.09 -6.91
C GLN A 106 7.21 -9.88 -8.23
N THR A 107 8.43 -10.26 -8.57
CA THR A 107 8.67 -11.17 -9.71
C THR A 107 8.16 -12.59 -9.45
N ARG A 108 7.96 -12.99 -8.20
CA ARG A 108 7.58 -14.35 -7.80
C ARG A 108 6.09 -14.53 -7.52
N VAL A 109 5.34 -13.45 -7.34
CA VAL A 109 3.93 -13.52 -6.90
C VAL A 109 3.08 -14.39 -7.83
N HIS A 110 3.25 -14.27 -9.14
CA HIS A 110 2.51 -15.05 -10.13
C HIS A 110 2.75 -16.58 -10.03
N LEU A 111 3.84 -17.03 -9.41
CA LEU A 111 4.17 -18.47 -9.28
C LEU A 111 3.30 -19.19 -8.24
N TRP A 112 2.75 -18.47 -7.27
CA TRP A 112 2.02 -19.07 -6.15
C TRP A 112 0.63 -18.48 -5.92
N PHE A 113 0.34 -17.32 -6.50
CA PHE A 113 -0.88 -16.55 -6.22
C PHE A 113 -2.14 -17.35 -6.61
N GLU A 114 -2.17 -17.97 -7.79
CA GLU A 114 -3.32 -18.73 -8.27
C GLU A 114 -3.62 -19.93 -7.35
N ALA A 115 -2.61 -20.66 -6.91
CA ALA A 115 -2.78 -21.77 -5.98
C ALA A 115 -3.37 -21.33 -4.63
N ARG A 116 -3.09 -20.09 -4.21
CA ARG A 116 -3.53 -19.56 -2.92
C ARG A 116 -4.89 -18.85 -2.98
N PHE A 117 -5.19 -18.16 -4.06
CA PHE A 117 -6.35 -17.28 -4.17
C PHE A 117 -7.37 -17.68 -5.24
N GLY A 118 -7.07 -18.71 -6.04
CA GLY A 118 -7.98 -19.25 -7.05
C GLY A 118 -8.15 -18.38 -8.30
N CYS A 119 -7.31 -17.38 -8.49
CA CYS A 119 -7.30 -16.54 -9.69
C CYS A 119 -5.87 -16.27 -10.16
N ALA A 120 -5.68 -16.18 -11.47
CA ALA A 120 -4.38 -15.90 -12.06
C ALA A 120 -3.87 -14.52 -11.67
N TYR A 121 -2.55 -14.42 -11.46
CA TYR A 121 -1.86 -13.15 -11.23
C TYR A 121 -0.89 -12.89 -12.39
N PRO A 122 -0.87 -11.69 -12.98
CA PRO A 122 0.02 -11.41 -14.09
C PRO A 122 1.49 -11.40 -13.65
N GLN A 123 2.37 -11.81 -14.55
CA GLN A 123 3.79 -11.60 -14.35
C GLN A 123 4.09 -10.11 -14.48
N LEU A 124 4.62 -9.53 -13.40
CA LEU A 124 4.92 -8.09 -13.35
C LEU A 124 6.28 -7.79 -13.99
N SER A 125 6.45 -6.54 -14.42
CA SER A 125 7.70 -6.00 -14.97
C SER A 125 8.44 -5.07 -14.00
N CYS A 126 7.80 -4.65 -12.91
CA CYS A 126 8.39 -3.79 -11.88
C CYS A 126 7.61 -3.89 -10.56
N ALA A 127 8.21 -3.44 -9.45
CA ALA A 127 7.56 -3.46 -8.14
C ALA A 127 6.30 -2.59 -8.10
N ASP A 128 6.33 -1.42 -8.71
CA ASP A 128 5.24 -0.45 -8.68
C ASP A 128 3.96 -0.98 -9.36
N ALA A 129 4.10 -1.86 -10.36
CA ALA A 129 2.97 -2.49 -11.02
C ALA A 129 2.10 -3.33 -10.06
N ALA A 130 2.66 -3.86 -8.98
CA ALA A 130 1.92 -4.62 -7.97
C ALA A 130 0.79 -3.81 -7.32
N LEU A 131 0.98 -2.50 -7.15
CA LEU A 131 -0.01 -1.62 -6.54
C LEU A 131 -1.31 -1.57 -7.34
N GLY A 132 -1.25 -1.78 -8.66
CA GLY A 132 -2.42 -1.85 -9.53
C GLY A 132 -3.33 -3.05 -9.26
N TYR A 133 -2.87 -4.06 -8.53
CA TYR A 133 -3.60 -5.32 -8.26
C TYR A 133 -4.05 -5.49 -6.81
N TYR A 134 -3.86 -4.48 -5.97
CA TYR A 134 -4.37 -4.53 -4.60
C TYR A 134 -5.90 -4.49 -4.58
N ALA A 135 -6.51 -5.24 -3.66
CA ALA A 135 -7.96 -5.44 -3.62
C ALA A 135 -8.79 -4.15 -3.43
N SER A 136 -8.18 -3.12 -2.87
CA SER A 136 -8.84 -1.81 -2.69
C SER A 136 -7.88 -0.68 -3.05
N ILE A 137 -8.41 0.37 -3.65
CA ILE A 137 -7.66 1.53 -4.14
C ILE A 137 -6.82 2.19 -3.04
N VAL A 138 -7.38 2.37 -1.85
CA VAL A 138 -6.68 2.98 -0.70
C VAL A 138 -5.42 2.22 -0.26
N HIS A 139 -5.35 0.94 -0.55
CA HIS A 139 -4.16 0.12 -0.25
C HIS A 139 -3.03 0.29 -1.28
N ALA A 140 -3.35 0.82 -2.46
CA ALA A 140 -2.43 0.96 -3.58
C ALA A 140 -1.56 2.23 -3.45
N VAL A 141 -0.82 2.30 -2.36
CA VAL A 141 0.12 3.38 -2.07
C VAL A 141 1.45 2.80 -1.61
N GLY A 142 2.54 3.36 -2.12
CA GLY A 142 3.90 2.93 -1.77
C GLY A 142 4.84 4.12 -1.63
N VAL A 143 5.82 3.98 -0.74
CA VAL A 143 6.87 4.97 -0.54
C VAL A 143 8.24 4.32 -0.45
N ARG A 144 9.25 5.07 -0.82
CA ARG A 144 10.66 4.81 -0.46
C ARG A 144 11.40 6.12 -0.25
N LEU A 145 12.56 6.05 0.35
CA LEU A 145 13.52 7.16 0.30
C LEU A 145 14.42 6.97 -0.92
N ASP A 146 14.53 8.01 -1.74
CA ASP A 146 15.52 8.08 -2.81
C ASP A 146 16.95 8.30 -2.26
N ASP A 147 17.93 8.37 -3.16
CA ASP A 147 19.34 8.54 -2.79
C ASP A 147 19.62 9.88 -2.07
N ASN A 148 18.79 10.90 -2.31
CA ASN A 148 18.87 12.20 -1.66
C ASN A 148 18.08 12.28 -0.34
N GLY A 149 17.36 11.22 0.04
CA GLY A 149 16.49 11.17 1.22
C GLY A 149 15.13 11.86 1.00
N ALA A 150 14.77 12.14 -0.25
CA ALA A 150 13.42 12.57 -0.57
C ALA A 150 12.45 11.37 -0.58
N LEU A 151 11.18 11.62 -0.24
CA LEU A 151 10.14 10.60 -0.39
C LEU A 151 9.75 10.47 -1.86
N ASP A 152 9.96 9.28 -2.40
CA ASP A 152 9.43 8.88 -3.69
C ASP A 152 8.12 8.11 -3.44
N VAL A 153 6.99 8.71 -3.82
CA VAL A 153 5.62 8.21 -3.56
C VAL A 153 5.01 7.72 -4.85
N VAL A 154 4.45 6.51 -4.82
CA VAL A 154 3.65 5.92 -5.90
C VAL A 154 2.24 5.65 -5.38
N ALA A 155 1.26 6.18 -6.09
CA ALA A 155 -0.17 5.96 -5.84
C ALA A 155 -0.89 5.96 -7.19
N PRO A 156 -1.01 4.81 -7.87
CA PRO A 156 -1.50 4.74 -9.25
C PRO A 156 -2.94 5.24 -9.41
N PHE A 157 -3.71 5.24 -8.34
CA PHE A 157 -5.10 5.72 -8.32
C PHE A 157 -5.27 7.08 -7.62
N GLY A 158 -4.17 7.77 -7.32
CA GLY A 158 -4.20 8.99 -6.50
C GLY A 158 -4.33 8.72 -5.00
N LEU A 159 -4.54 9.78 -4.23
CA LEU A 159 -4.63 9.74 -2.77
C LEU A 159 -5.98 10.26 -2.24
N ASP A 160 -6.93 10.58 -3.13
CA ASP A 160 -8.20 11.20 -2.74
C ASP A 160 -9.03 10.27 -1.85
N ASP A 161 -9.18 8.99 -2.23
CA ASP A 161 -9.88 8.00 -1.41
C ASP A 161 -9.21 7.80 -0.04
N LEU A 162 -7.88 7.94 0.04
CA LEU A 162 -7.13 7.82 1.29
C LEU A 162 -7.48 8.96 2.25
N PHE A 163 -7.48 10.21 1.77
CA PHE A 163 -7.84 11.37 2.58
C PHE A 163 -9.33 11.47 2.86
N ALA A 164 -10.18 10.99 1.95
CA ALA A 164 -11.63 10.88 2.17
C ALA A 164 -12.01 9.69 3.07
N MET A 165 -11.06 8.87 3.51
CA MET A 165 -11.28 7.63 4.27
C MET A 165 -12.25 6.68 3.58
N VAL A 166 -12.12 6.51 2.27
CA VAL A 166 -12.97 5.64 1.43
C VAL A 166 -12.22 4.36 1.07
N ILE A 167 -12.81 3.20 1.33
CA ILE A 167 -12.34 1.90 0.85
C ILE A 167 -13.16 1.55 -0.39
N ARG A 168 -12.56 1.78 -1.56
CA ARG A 168 -13.13 1.47 -2.87
C ARG A 168 -12.53 0.17 -3.39
N PRO A 169 -13.33 -0.78 -3.93
CA PRO A 169 -12.82 -1.98 -4.56
C PRO A 169 -11.97 -1.66 -5.80
N ASN A 170 -10.96 -2.48 -6.05
CA ASN A 170 -10.21 -2.50 -7.28
C ASN A 170 -10.49 -3.81 -8.00
N HIS A 171 -11.17 -3.74 -9.13
CA HIS A 171 -11.61 -4.90 -9.91
C HIS A 171 -10.54 -5.46 -10.88
N ALA A 172 -9.26 -5.05 -10.74
CA ALA A 172 -8.17 -5.57 -11.57
C ALA A 172 -7.98 -7.09 -11.43
N LEU A 173 -8.32 -7.65 -10.26
CA LEU A 173 -8.39 -9.09 -10.00
C LEU A 173 -9.70 -9.41 -9.27
N ASN A 174 -10.17 -10.65 -9.38
CA ASN A 174 -11.31 -11.10 -8.59
C ASN A 174 -10.88 -11.50 -7.18
N ASN A 175 -10.72 -10.51 -6.31
CA ASN A 175 -10.28 -10.69 -4.92
C ASN A 175 -11.24 -10.04 -3.90
N ALA A 176 -12.54 -10.14 -4.15
CA ALA A 176 -13.63 -9.62 -3.32
C ALA A 176 -13.47 -9.98 -1.83
N ALA A 177 -13.16 -11.23 -1.53
CA ALA A 177 -12.98 -11.70 -0.16
C ALA A 177 -11.84 -10.93 0.59
N SER A 178 -10.77 -10.57 -0.13
CA SER A 178 -9.69 -9.74 0.42
C SER A 178 -10.14 -8.32 0.70
N HIS A 179 -10.92 -7.73 -0.22
CA HIS A 179 -11.52 -6.40 -0.04
C HIS A 179 -12.40 -6.38 1.20
N ASP A 180 -13.38 -7.27 1.29
CA ASP A 180 -14.36 -7.34 2.38
C ASP A 180 -13.69 -7.56 3.73
N SER A 181 -12.76 -8.50 3.83
CA SER A 181 -12.04 -8.79 5.06
C SER A 181 -11.22 -7.58 5.54
N LYS A 182 -10.53 -6.88 4.64
CA LYS A 182 -9.74 -5.69 4.98
C LYS A 182 -10.64 -4.51 5.33
N ALA A 183 -11.76 -4.32 4.61
CA ALA A 183 -12.74 -3.29 4.88
C ALA A 183 -13.40 -3.47 6.25
N GLN A 184 -13.78 -4.70 6.60
CA GLN A 184 -14.36 -5.02 7.90
C GLN A 184 -13.40 -4.71 9.05
N ARG A 185 -12.12 -5.11 8.93
CA ARG A 185 -11.10 -4.80 9.95
C ARG A 185 -10.86 -3.30 10.07
N ALA A 186 -10.80 -2.59 8.97
CA ALA A 186 -10.62 -1.14 8.98
C ALA A 186 -11.81 -0.44 9.66
N LYS A 187 -13.04 -0.82 9.29
CA LYS A 187 -14.27 -0.25 9.88
C LYS A 187 -14.38 -0.47 11.39
N ALA A 188 -13.87 -1.59 11.90
CA ALA A 188 -13.84 -1.86 13.33
C ALA A 188 -12.90 -0.92 14.11
N ILE A 189 -11.83 -0.42 13.48
CA ILE A 189 -10.85 0.49 14.10
C ILE A 189 -11.21 1.96 13.81
N TRP A 190 -11.63 2.25 12.58
CA TRP A 190 -12.03 3.59 12.13
C TRP A 190 -13.49 3.56 11.66
N PRO A 191 -14.46 3.77 12.57
CA PRO A 191 -15.89 3.83 12.21
C PRO A 191 -16.22 4.91 11.18
N GLU A 192 -15.35 5.90 11.03
CA GLU A 192 -15.47 7.00 10.05
C GLU A 192 -15.28 6.54 8.61
N VAL A 193 -14.60 5.41 8.41
CA VAL A 193 -14.32 4.87 7.06
C VAL A 193 -15.62 4.57 6.31
N PHE A 194 -15.71 5.04 5.09
CA PHE A 194 -16.78 4.69 4.15
C PHE A 194 -16.33 3.53 3.27
N VAL A 195 -17.08 2.45 3.25
CA VAL A 195 -16.78 1.25 2.47
C VAL A 195 -17.75 1.16 1.30
N LEU A 196 -17.23 1.16 0.08
CA LEU A 196 -17.98 0.80 -1.13
C LEU A 196 -17.98 -0.72 -1.25
N PRO A 197 -19.18 -1.33 -1.45
CA PRO A 197 -19.27 -2.79 -1.58
C PRO A 197 -18.56 -3.26 -2.86
N TRP A 198 -18.09 -4.50 -2.82
CA TRP A 198 -17.64 -5.18 -4.04
C TRP A 198 -18.88 -5.49 -4.89
N GLU A 199 -18.99 -4.89 -6.06
CA GLU A 199 -20.07 -5.17 -7.00
C GLU A 199 -19.60 -6.22 -8.00
N ASP A 200 -20.31 -7.35 -8.09
CA ASP A 200 -20.05 -8.35 -9.11
C ASP A 200 -20.29 -7.76 -10.51
N GLU A 201 -19.37 -7.95 -11.43
CA GLU A 201 -19.50 -7.49 -12.83
C GLU A 201 -20.78 -7.99 -13.50
N ALA A 202 -21.32 -9.13 -13.07
CA ALA A 202 -22.59 -9.67 -13.53
C ALA A 202 -23.81 -8.76 -13.23
N ARG A 203 -23.67 -7.77 -12.34
CA ARG A 203 -24.72 -6.78 -12.01
C ARG A 203 -24.47 -5.39 -12.62
N ARG A 204 -23.35 -5.19 -13.30
CA ARG A 204 -23.17 -3.94 -14.07
C ARG A 204 -24.13 -3.95 -15.26
N PRO A 205 -25.00 -2.92 -15.40
CA PRO A 205 -25.69 -2.73 -16.67
C PRO A 205 -24.60 -2.58 -17.75
N ALA A 206 -24.82 -3.23 -18.89
CA ALA A 206 -23.92 -3.15 -20.04
C ALA A 206 -23.85 -1.69 -20.50
N CYS A 207 -22.94 -0.93 -19.96
CA CYS A 207 -22.69 0.46 -20.32
C CYS A 207 -21.21 0.65 -20.64
N ALA A 208 -20.99 0.82 -21.93
CA ALA A 208 -19.81 1.40 -22.59
C ALA A 208 -18.47 0.72 -22.31
N ALA A 209 -18.03 -0.01 -23.31
CA ALA A 209 -16.60 -0.24 -23.60
C ALA A 209 -15.87 1.12 -23.58
N ALA A 210 -15.20 1.42 -22.49
CA ALA A 210 -14.27 2.53 -22.40
C ALA A 210 -12.85 1.98 -22.58
N GLY A 211 -12.21 2.48 -23.59
CA GLY A 211 -10.95 2.22 -24.20
C GLY A 211 -9.83 1.60 -23.39
N ASN A 212 -9.01 0.83 -24.10
CA ASN A 212 -7.70 0.35 -23.70
C ASN A 212 -6.89 1.46 -23.03
N PRO A 213 -6.16 1.14 -21.95
CA PRO A 213 -5.10 2.02 -21.47
C PRO A 213 -4.00 2.14 -22.54
N PRO A 214 -3.34 3.29 -22.64
CA PRO A 214 -2.26 3.49 -23.62
C PRO A 214 -1.05 2.59 -23.30
N PRO A 215 -0.21 2.32 -24.31
CA PRO A 215 0.91 1.39 -24.27
C PRO A 215 1.99 1.78 -23.26
#